data_d7cc1997eed8652f729c9e3292fc7d32
#
_entry.id   d7cc1997eed8652f729c9e3292fc7d32
#
_cell.length_a   1.000
_cell.length_b   1.000
_cell.length_c   1.000
_cell.angle_alpha   90.00
_cell.angle_beta   90.00
_cell.angle_gamma   90.00
#
_symmetry.space_group_name_H-M   'P 1'
#
loop_
_entity.id
_entity.type
_entity.pdbx_description
1 polymer ?
#
loop_
_entity_poly.entity_id
_entity_poly.type
_entity_poly.pdbx_seq_one_letter_code
_entity_poly.pdbx_strand_id
1 'polypeptide(L)'
;MLSNQQQALVQAIQQLDLDQVQRLLAEGLDPNFIDPEQGPPVSILCDGLFAWWEKICEAYEADKPFSEAEKQQELQVYLHILDALS
;
A
#
# COMPACT_ATOMS: atom_id res chain seq x y z
N MET A 1 3.91 16.03 -13.98
CA MET A 1 3.75 14.72 -14.62
C MET A 1 4.72 13.73 -14.00
N LEU A 2 4.24 12.57 -13.55
CA LEU A 2 5.09 11.58 -12.92
C LEU A 2 5.95 10.84 -13.95
N SER A 3 7.18 10.47 -13.56
CA SER A 3 8.01 9.61 -14.39
C SER A 3 7.43 8.19 -14.43
N ASN A 4 7.91 7.36 -15.36
CA ASN A 4 7.48 5.97 -15.45
C ASN A 4 7.73 5.20 -14.16
N GLN A 5 8.87 5.45 -13.50
CA GLN A 5 9.21 4.81 -12.24
C GLN A 5 8.28 5.27 -11.10
N GLN A 6 7.94 6.54 -11.08
CA GLN A 6 7.01 7.06 -10.08
C GLN A 6 5.61 6.49 -10.26
N GLN A 7 5.14 6.39 -11.50
CA GLN A 7 3.85 5.75 -11.80
C GLN A 7 3.87 4.28 -11.42
N ALA A 8 4.97 3.58 -11.67
CA ALA A 8 5.12 2.17 -11.30
C ALA A 8 5.06 2.00 -9.78
N LEU A 9 5.64 2.92 -9.02
CA LEU A 9 5.58 2.86 -7.56
C LEU A 9 4.15 3.04 -7.06
N VAL A 10 3.42 4.00 -7.63
CA VAL A 10 2.01 4.23 -7.26
C VAL A 10 1.19 2.97 -7.53
N GLN A 11 1.37 2.35 -8.69
CA GLN A 11 0.66 1.12 -9.03
C GLN A 11 1.03 -0.03 -8.09
N ALA A 12 2.32 -0.16 -7.76
CA ALA A 12 2.78 -1.21 -6.86
C ALA A 12 2.16 -1.05 -5.47
N ILE A 13 2.05 0.17 -4.98
CA ILE A 13 1.40 0.44 -3.69
C ILE A 13 -0.07 0.08 -3.74
N GLN A 14 -0.77 0.46 -4.81
CA GLN A 14 -2.19 0.17 -4.96
C GLN A 14 -2.46 -1.33 -5.06
N GLN A 15 -1.53 -2.09 -5.66
CA GLN A 15 -1.63 -3.54 -5.79
C GLN A 15 -1.04 -4.29 -4.60
N LEU A 16 -0.42 -3.58 -3.67
CA LEU A 16 0.29 -4.15 -2.52
C LEU A 16 1.42 -5.09 -2.95
N ASP A 17 2.13 -4.72 -4.01
CA ASP A 17 3.26 -5.49 -4.53
C ASP A 17 4.54 -5.02 -3.83
N LEU A 18 4.83 -5.62 -2.69
CA LEU A 18 5.98 -5.26 -1.87
C LEU A 18 7.30 -5.45 -2.62
N ASP A 19 7.42 -6.54 -3.37
CA ASP A 19 8.65 -6.81 -4.13
C ASP A 19 8.94 -5.71 -5.14
N GLN A 20 7.93 -5.24 -5.84
CA GLN A 20 8.07 -4.16 -6.81
C GLN A 20 8.41 -2.84 -6.13
N VAL A 21 7.77 -2.55 -5.00
CA VAL A 21 8.08 -1.35 -4.21
C VAL A 21 9.55 -1.36 -3.80
N GLN A 22 10.01 -2.47 -3.22
CA GLN A 22 11.39 -2.58 -2.76
C GLN A 22 12.38 -2.47 -3.93
N ARG A 23 12.06 -3.07 -5.07
CA ARG A 23 12.91 -3.00 -6.26
C ARG A 23 13.06 -1.58 -6.77
N LEU A 24 11.96 -0.85 -6.88
CA LEU A 24 11.97 0.53 -7.35
C LEU A 24 12.77 1.43 -6.41
N LEU A 25 12.61 1.25 -5.10
CA LEU A 25 13.37 2.04 -4.12
C LEU A 25 14.85 1.68 -4.14
N ALA A 26 15.18 0.41 -4.36
CA ALA A 26 16.56 -0.03 -4.48
C ALA A 26 17.26 0.53 -5.73
N GLU A 27 16.50 0.82 -6.77
CA GLU A 27 17.02 1.48 -7.98
C GLU A 27 17.32 2.96 -7.78
N GLY A 28 16.98 3.50 -6.63
CA GLY A 28 17.26 4.89 -6.29
C GLY A 28 16.07 5.82 -6.43
N LEU A 29 14.86 5.29 -6.64
CA LEU A 29 13.66 6.10 -6.73
C LEU A 29 13.37 6.77 -5.40
N ASP A 30 13.19 8.09 -5.42
CA ASP A 30 12.83 8.85 -4.22
C ASP A 30 11.31 8.74 -3.99
N PRO A 31 10.88 8.24 -2.83
CA PRO A 31 9.45 8.15 -2.52
C PRO A 31 8.81 9.49 -2.14
N ASN A 32 9.60 10.56 -2.02
CA ASN A 32 9.11 11.87 -1.62
C ASN A 32 8.63 12.70 -2.82
N PHE A 33 7.71 12.15 -3.60
CA PHE A 33 7.06 12.88 -4.69
C PHE A 33 5.56 12.98 -4.40
N ILE A 34 4.89 13.88 -5.10
CA ILE A 34 3.45 14.09 -4.94
C ILE A 34 2.75 13.84 -6.27
N ASP A 35 1.85 12.84 -6.28
CA ASP A 35 0.98 12.59 -7.42
C ASP A 35 -0.09 13.68 -7.46
N PRO A 36 -0.28 14.38 -8.61
CA PRO A 36 -1.28 15.44 -8.70
C PRO A 36 -2.71 15.00 -8.39
N GLU A 37 -3.02 13.71 -8.56
CA GLU A 37 -4.36 13.19 -8.34
C GLU A 37 -4.50 12.50 -6.98
N GLN A 38 -3.45 11.83 -6.52
CA GLN A 38 -3.54 10.94 -5.34
C GLN A 38 -2.69 11.40 -4.15
N GLY A 39 -1.80 12.36 -4.34
CA GLY A 39 -0.92 12.85 -3.30
C GLY A 39 0.34 12.01 -3.13
N PRO A 40 1.02 12.10 -1.98
CA PRO A 40 2.27 11.37 -1.76
C PRO A 40 2.04 9.86 -1.63
N PRO A 41 3.07 9.02 -1.88
CA PRO A 41 2.93 7.56 -1.80
C PRO A 41 2.44 7.05 -0.45
N VAL A 42 2.86 7.67 0.65
CA VAL A 42 2.40 7.29 1.99
C VAL A 42 0.89 7.49 2.11
N SER A 43 0.37 8.57 1.55
CA SER A 43 -1.07 8.86 1.57
C SER A 43 -1.86 7.82 0.77
N ILE A 44 -1.33 7.42 -0.39
CA ILE A 44 -1.95 6.36 -1.21
C ILE A 44 -2.02 5.05 -0.41
N LEU A 45 -0.94 4.71 0.29
CA LEU A 45 -0.89 3.52 1.13
C LEU A 45 -1.91 3.61 2.28
N CYS A 46 -2.00 4.76 2.93
CA CYS A 46 -2.95 4.97 4.02
C CYS A 46 -4.40 4.85 3.55
N ASP A 47 -4.72 5.36 2.37
CA ASP A 47 -6.05 5.22 1.79
C ASP A 47 -6.38 3.75 1.55
N GLY A 48 -5.43 2.98 1.04
CA GLY A 48 -5.59 1.54 0.84
C GLY A 48 -5.78 0.79 2.16
N LEU A 49 -5.00 1.15 3.16
CA LEU A 49 -5.09 0.55 4.50
C LEU A 49 -6.46 0.84 5.14
N PHE A 50 -6.96 2.06 4.98
CA PHE A 50 -8.26 2.46 5.51
C PHE A 50 -9.39 1.65 4.84
N ALA A 51 -9.36 1.50 3.52
CA ALA A 51 -10.34 0.71 2.79
C ALA A 51 -10.30 -0.76 3.22
N TRP A 52 -9.09 -1.31 3.42
CA TRP A 52 -8.91 -2.67 3.91
C TRP A 52 -9.52 -2.85 5.31
N TRP A 53 -9.31 -1.89 6.19
CA TRP A 53 -9.86 -1.93 7.53
C TRP A 53 -11.38 -1.89 7.52
N GLU A 54 -11.97 -1.07 6.64
CA GLU A 54 -13.43 -1.02 6.49
C GLU A 54 -14.00 -2.38 6.05
N LYS A 55 -13.32 -3.07 5.15
CA LYS A 55 -13.74 -4.42 4.72
C LYS A 55 -13.72 -5.40 5.89
N ILE A 56 -12.71 -5.30 6.75
CA ILE A 56 -12.61 -6.16 7.94
C ILE A 56 -13.77 -5.89 8.88
N CYS A 57 -14.09 -4.63 9.12
CA CYS A 57 -15.22 -4.26 9.98
C CYS A 57 -16.55 -4.77 9.41
N GLU A 58 -16.74 -4.65 8.11
CA GLU A 58 -17.94 -5.16 7.44
C GLU A 58 -18.04 -6.69 7.58
N ALA A 59 -16.92 -7.40 7.47
CA ALA A 59 -16.91 -8.85 7.63
C ALA A 59 -17.30 -9.26 9.05
N TYR A 60 -16.83 -8.53 10.05
CA TYR A 60 -17.22 -8.78 11.43
C TYR A 60 -18.70 -8.52 11.66
N GLU A 61 -19.23 -7.43 11.13
CA GLU A 61 -20.65 -7.09 11.26
C GLU A 61 -21.54 -8.09 10.54
N ALA A 62 -21.08 -8.61 9.41
CA ALA A 62 -21.81 -9.61 8.63
C ALA A 62 -21.66 -11.03 9.16
N ASP A 63 -20.89 -11.21 10.25
CA ASP A 63 -20.61 -12.51 10.88
C ASP A 63 -19.99 -13.51 9.90
N LYS A 64 -19.20 -13.01 8.96
CA LYS A 64 -18.50 -13.85 8.00
C LYS A 64 -17.20 -14.37 8.59
N PRO A 65 -16.80 -15.61 8.25
CA PRO A 65 -15.52 -16.13 8.72
C PRO A 65 -14.37 -15.31 8.16
N PHE A 66 -13.47 -14.92 9.03
CA PHE A 66 -12.30 -14.15 8.67
C PHE A 66 -11.06 -14.77 9.31
N SER A 67 -10.04 -15.08 8.50
CA SER A 67 -8.82 -15.70 9.00
C SER A 67 -7.91 -14.65 9.65
N GLU A 68 -7.60 -14.84 10.94
CA GLU A 68 -6.64 -13.97 11.63
C GLU A 68 -5.25 -14.04 11.00
N ALA A 69 -4.86 -15.21 10.47
CA ALA A 69 -3.58 -15.37 9.80
C ALA A 69 -3.52 -14.55 8.52
N GLU A 70 -4.56 -14.56 7.70
CA GLU A 70 -4.64 -13.76 6.48
C GLU A 70 -4.62 -12.26 6.81
N LYS A 71 -5.36 -11.86 7.83
CA LYS A 71 -5.40 -10.48 8.30
C LYS A 71 -4.00 -10.00 8.69
N GLN A 72 -3.27 -10.80 9.46
CA GLN A 72 -1.93 -10.46 9.89
C GLN A 72 -0.95 -10.39 8.72
N GLN A 73 -1.06 -11.29 7.74
CA GLN A 73 -0.22 -11.27 6.54
C GLN A 73 -0.44 -9.99 5.73
N GLU A 74 -1.69 -9.62 5.51
CA GLU A 74 -2.01 -8.39 4.79
C GLU A 74 -1.50 -7.16 5.53
N LEU A 75 -1.70 -7.11 6.84
CA LEU A 75 -1.22 -6.00 7.67
C LEU A 75 0.31 -5.89 7.60
N GLN A 76 1.01 -7.01 7.61
CA GLN A 76 2.46 -7.03 7.49
C GLN A 76 2.93 -6.43 6.17
N VAL A 77 2.24 -6.70 5.07
CA VAL A 77 2.56 -6.12 3.77
C VAL A 77 2.44 -4.59 3.83
N TYR A 78 1.36 -4.07 4.39
CA TYR A 78 1.18 -2.62 4.55
C TYR A 78 2.30 -2.01 5.39
N LEU A 79 2.65 -2.66 6.51
CA LEU A 79 3.71 -2.16 7.39
C LEU A 79 5.08 -2.18 6.71
N HIS A 80 5.39 -3.22 5.95
CA HIS A 80 6.65 -3.32 5.22
C HIS A 80 6.75 -2.25 4.14
N ILE A 81 5.66 -1.98 3.41
CA ILE A 81 5.64 -0.93 2.41
C ILE A 81 5.81 0.44 3.08
N LEU A 82 5.13 0.67 4.18
CA LEU A 82 5.25 1.92 4.93
C LEU A 82 6.68 2.14 5.40
N ASP A 83 7.32 1.11 5.92
CA ASP A 83 8.72 1.17 6.38
C ASP A 83 9.65 1.48 5.20
N ALA A 84 9.42 0.87 4.05
CA ALA A 84 10.22 1.11 2.85
C ALA A 84 10.08 2.54 2.34
N LEU A 85 8.91 3.17 2.53
CA LEU A 85 8.64 4.53 2.08
C LEU A 85 9.12 5.61 3.07
N SER A 86 9.45 5.23 4.28
CA SER A 86 9.84 6.19 5.32
C SER A 86 11.34 6.50 5.38
#